data_7462c77f602cf4bf34ee13e2ba05c24d
#
_entry.id   7462c77f602cf4bf34ee13e2ba05c24d
#
_cell.length_a   1.000
_cell.length_b   1.000
_cell.length_c   1.000
_cell.angle_alpha   90.00
_cell.angle_beta   90.00
_cell.angle_gamma   90.00
#
_symmetry.space_group_name_H-M   'P 1'
#
loop_
_entity.id
_entity.type
_entity.pdbx_description
1 polymer ?
#
loop_
_entity_poly.entity_id
_entity_poly.type
_entity_poly.pdbx_seq_one_letter_code
_entity_poly.pdbx_strand_id
1 'polypeptide(L)'
;MVFDSPAATARPDPRPDDVLRQPHCLQPGFKSLELTPGPGLADLQSLAGDVRAAGLDVRLHVDGTPVALPRSLDLSAYRIVQEGLTNALKHSGGRRADVTVAYAPDQLRLEVRDDGPGGFAQTDGYGHGLIGIGERVKAYGGDMSAFVAATGGFVLRASLPLEGADA
;
A
#
# COMPACT_ATOMS: atom_id res chain seq x y z
N MET A 1 61.81 -39.13 -35.14
CA MET A 1 60.75 -39.06 -34.13
C MET A 1 59.70 -38.22 -34.73
N VAL A 2 58.66 -38.85 -35.19
CA VAL A 2 57.51 -38.21 -35.84
C VAL A 2 56.38 -38.23 -34.83
N PHE A 3 55.92 -37.07 -34.42
CA PHE A 3 54.67 -36.92 -33.59
C PHE A 3 53.49 -36.67 -34.51
N ASP A 4 52.67 -37.72 -34.61
CA ASP A 4 51.43 -37.69 -35.33
C ASP A 4 50.37 -36.99 -34.47
N SER A 5 49.75 -35.97 -35.02
CA SER A 5 48.75 -35.17 -34.36
C SER A 5 47.37 -35.61 -34.89
N PRO A 6 46.43 -36.10 -34.08
CA PRO A 6 45.14 -36.47 -34.58
C PRO A 6 44.23 -35.25 -34.83
N ALA A 7 43.67 -35.27 -36.02
CA ALA A 7 42.73 -34.29 -36.53
C ALA A 7 41.53 -34.07 -35.61
N ALA A 8 41.26 -32.82 -35.30
CA ALA A 8 40.04 -32.38 -34.66
C ALA A 8 38.84 -32.60 -35.61
N THR A 9 37.97 -33.50 -35.23
CA THR A 9 36.70 -33.73 -35.92
C THR A 9 35.76 -32.56 -35.61
N ALA A 10 35.57 -31.70 -36.60
CA ALA A 10 34.57 -30.63 -36.52
C ALA A 10 33.14 -31.25 -36.45
N ARG A 11 32.40 -30.87 -35.43
CA ARG A 11 30.97 -31.18 -35.34
C ARG A 11 30.25 -30.38 -36.40
N PRO A 12 29.33 -30.94 -37.17
CA PRO A 12 28.51 -30.18 -38.10
C PRO A 12 27.55 -29.25 -37.35
N ASP A 13 27.46 -28.02 -37.84
CA ASP A 13 26.47 -27.03 -37.38
C ASP A 13 25.06 -27.57 -37.51
N PRO A 14 24.21 -27.40 -36.49
CA PRO A 14 22.81 -27.81 -36.57
C PRO A 14 22.11 -26.95 -37.63
N ARG A 15 21.37 -27.65 -38.50
CA ARG A 15 20.57 -27.00 -39.56
C ARG A 15 19.47 -26.11 -38.94
N PRO A 16 19.10 -25.00 -39.58
CA PRO A 16 18.11 -24.07 -39.04
C PRO A 16 16.72 -24.67 -38.83
N ASP A 17 16.41 -25.86 -39.36
CA ASP A 17 15.11 -26.51 -39.21
C ASP A 17 14.97 -27.36 -37.93
N ASP A 18 16.04 -27.58 -37.19
CA ASP A 18 16.01 -28.36 -35.94
C ASP A 18 15.59 -27.54 -34.71
N VAL A 19 15.44 -26.20 -34.88
CA VAL A 19 15.07 -25.30 -33.78
C VAL A 19 13.55 -25.29 -33.51
N LEU A 20 12.76 -25.85 -34.44
CA LEU A 20 11.28 -25.80 -34.37
C LEU A 20 10.60 -27.05 -33.81
N ARG A 21 11.36 -28.02 -33.29
CA ARG A 21 10.79 -29.24 -32.71
C ARG A 21 11.24 -29.54 -31.28
N GLN A 22 11.28 -28.50 -30.46
CA GLN A 22 11.23 -28.77 -29.02
C GLN A 22 9.76 -28.72 -28.59
N PRO A 23 9.19 -29.84 -28.11
CA PRO A 23 7.92 -29.76 -27.41
C PRO A 23 8.21 -28.89 -26.17
N HIS A 24 7.62 -27.71 -26.11
CA HIS A 24 7.50 -26.98 -24.87
C HIS A 24 6.81 -27.92 -23.90
N CYS A 25 7.58 -28.55 -23.05
CA CYS A 25 7.05 -29.12 -21.83
C CYS A 25 6.37 -27.98 -21.10
N LEU A 26 5.06 -27.90 -21.26
CA LEU A 26 4.19 -27.20 -20.34
C LEU A 26 4.52 -27.76 -18.97
N GLN A 27 5.36 -27.05 -18.24
CA GLN A 27 5.57 -27.33 -16.84
C GLN A 27 4.21 -27.14 -16.17
N PRO A 28 3.61 -28.18 -15.57
CA PRO A 28 2.44 -28.02 -14.73
C PRO A 28 2.92 -27.37 -13.44
N GLY A 29 2.87 -26.04 -13.39
CA GLY A 29 3.42 -25.33 -12.26
C GLY A 29 3.25 -23.82 -12.32
N PHE A 30 2.56 -23.27 -13.32
CA PHE A 30 1.93 -21.99 -13.13
C PHE A 30 0.83 -22.19 -12.08
N LYS A 31 1.22 -22.13 -10.79
CA LYS A 31 0.29 -21.68 -9.78
C LYS A 31 -0.26 -20.39 -10.35
N SER A 32 -1.54 -20.39 -10.69
CA SER A 32 -2.30 -19.16 -10.85
C SER A 32 -1.78 -18.26 -9.76
N LEU A 33 -1.20 -17.11 -10.12
CA LEU A 33 -1.02 -16.04 -9.17
C LEU A 33 -2.44 -15.75 -8.69
N GLU A 34 -2.86 -16.46 -7.64
CA GLU A 34 -3.97 -16.02 -6.85
C GLU A 34 -3.53 -14.64 -6.41
N LEU A 35 -4.02 -13.64 -7.14
CA LEU A 35 -3.94 -12.26 -6.74
C LEU A 35 -4.70 -12.20 -5.42
N THR A 36 -3.99 -12.52 -4.34
CA THR A 36 -4.51 -12.30 -2.99
C THR A 36 -4.98 -10.85 -2.99
N PRO A 37 -6.26 -10.60 -2.74
CA PRO A 37 -6.77 -9.25 -2.69
C PRO A 37 -5.83 -8.44 -1.80
N GLY A 38 -5.28 -7.34 -2.32
CA GLY A 38 -4.46 -6.44 -1.50
C GLY A 38 -5.29 -5.95 -0.32
N PRO A 39 -4.66 -5.45 0.75
CA PRO A 39 -5.35 -5.00 1.94
C PRO A 39 -6.34 -3.87 1.62
N GLY A 40 -7.44 -3.82 2.37
CA GLY A 40 -8.47 -2.81 2.27
C GLY A 40 -8.94 -2.34 3.66
N LEU A 41 -9.98 -1.51 3.71
CA LEU A 41 -10.54 -0.99 4.97
C LEU A 41 -11.05 -2.10 5.90
N ALA A 42 -11.41 -3.26 5.36
CA ALA A 42 -11.77 -4.44 6.16
C ALA A 42 -10.61 -4.96 7.01
N ASP A 43 -9.36 -4.70 6.61
CA ASP A 43 -8.16 -5.16 7.30
C ASP A 43 -7.65 -4.16 8.36
N LEU A 44 -8.32 -3.04 8.57
CA LEU A 44 -7.90 -2.01 9.53
C LEU A 44 -7.84 -2.53 10.97
N GLN A 45 -8.68 -3.49 11.35
CA GLN A 45 -8.61 -4.10 12.69
C GLN A 45 -7.31 -4.87 12.88
N SER A 46 -6.85 -5.60 11.86
CA SER A 46 -5.58 -6.31 11.89
C SER A 46 -4.42 -5.33 11.96
N LEU A 47 -4.43 -4.29 11.12
CA LEU A 47 -3.43 -3.23 11.15
C LEU A 47 -3.35 -2.55 12.52
N ALA A 48 -4.50 -2.21 13.11
CA ALA A 48 -4.55 -1.62 14.45
C ALA A 48 -3.98 -2.57 15.52
N GLY A 49 -4.21 -3.88 15.37
CA GLY A 49 -3.63 -4.92 16.23
C GLY A 49 -2.11 -4.93 16.17
N ASP A 50 -1.55 -4.90 14.96
CA ASP A 50 -0.10 -4.89 14.75
C ASP A 50 0.55 -3.63 15.34
N VAL A 51 -0.08 -2.48 15.14
CA VAL A 51 0.42 -1.21 15.68
C VAL A 51 0.32 -1.17 17.21
N ARG A 52 -0.74 -1.73 17.80
CA ARG A 52 -0.84 -1.89 19.26
C ARG A 52 0.26 -2.79 19.81
N ALA A 53 0.57 -3.90 19.14
CA ALA A 53 1.68 -4.77 19.50
C ALA A 53 3.04 -4.07 19.44
N ALA A 54 3.17 -3.05 18.57
CA ALA A 54 4.35 -2.21 18.45
C ALA A 54 4.42 -1.08 19.51
N GLY A 55 3.38 -0.91 20.35
CA GLY A 55 3.40 -0.01 21.50
C GLY A 55 2.56 1.26 21.39
N LEU A 56 1.76 1.42 20.34
CA LEU A 56 0.84 2.56 20.18
C LEU A 56 -0.61 2.09 20.38
N ASP A 57 -1.32 2.62 21.37
CA ASP A 57 -2.75 2.31 21.56
C ASP A 57 -3.58 2.91 20.41
N VAL A 58 -4.18 2.07 19.59
CA VAL A 58 -4.97 2.50 18.43
C VAL A 58 -6.45 2.27 18.70
N ARG A 59 -7.26 3.31 18.53
CA ARG A 59 -8.72 3.23 18.54
C ARG A 59 -9.24 3.41 17.13
N LEU A 60 -10.13 2.53 16.71
CA LEU A 60 -10.76 2.59 15.40
C LEU A 60 -12.24 2.88 15.54
N HIS A 61 -12.68 3.95 14.90
CA HIS A 61 -14.07 4.39 14.82
C HIS A 61 -14.54 4.30 13.37
N VAL A 62 -15.71 3.71 13.15
CA VAL A 62 -16.36 3.64 11.84
C VAL A 62 -17.71 4.29 11.96
N ASP A 63 -17.92 5.38 11.23
CA ASP A 63 -19.15 6.14 11.18
C ASP A 63 -19.87 5.91 9.84
N GLY A 64 -21.16 5.86 9.87
CA GLY A 64 -22.00 5.59 8.71
C GLY A 64 -22.08 4.11 8.35
N THR A 65 -22.70 3.80 7.22
CA THR A 65 -22.85 2.43 6.74
C THR A 65 -21.76 2.13 5.73
N PRO A 66 -20.88 1.13 5.97
CA PRO A 66 -19.88 0.73 5.01
C PRO A 66 -20.50 0.37 3.66
N VAL A 67 -19.94 0.91 2.59
CA VAL A 67 -20.33 0.61 1.21
C VAL A 67 -19.19 -0.10 0.49
N ALA A 68 -19.53 -0.87 -0.54
CA ALA A 68 -18.53 -1.49 -1.39
C ALA A 68 -17.76 -0.40 -2.15
N LEU A 69 -16.45 -0.39 -2.01
CA LEU A 69 -15.57 0.55 -2.68
C LEU A 69 -14.89 -0.10 -3.89
N PRO A 70 -14.59 0.67 -4.94
CA PRO A 70 -13.67 0.21 -5.97
C PRO A 70 -12.35 -0.23 -5.32
N ARG A 71 -11.80 -1.35 -5.76
CA ARG A 71 -10.60 -1.94 -5.16
C ARG A 71 -9.40 -0.98 -5.02
N SER A 72 -9.21 -0.13 -6.03
CA SER A 72 -8.13 0.86 -6.02
C SER A 72 -8.34 1.94 -4.96
N LEU A 73 -9.60 2.34 -4.74
CA LEU A 73 -9.98 3.31 -3.72
C LEU A 73 -9.83 2.72 -2.31
N ASP A 74 -10.31 1.49 -2.12
CA ASP A 74 -10.20 0.74 -0.87
C ASP A 74 -8.75 0.54 -0.44
N LEU A 75 -7.88 0.12 -1.37
CA LEU A 75 -6.44 0.03 -1.13
C LEU A 75 -5.81 1.40 -0.80
N SER A 76 -6.22 2.46 -1.50
CA SER A 76 -5.71 3.81 -1.25
C SER A 76 -6.12 4.31 0.13
N ALA A 77 -7.37 4.09 0.51
CA ALA A 77 -7.88 4.41 1.84
C ALA A 77 -7.11 3.66 2.95
N TYR A 78 -6.88 2.36 2.77
CA TYR A 78 -6.06 1.57 3.68
C TYR A 78 -4.65 2.15 3.83
N ARG A 79 -3.99 2.52 2.71
CA ARG A 79 -2.63 3.07 2.71
C ARG A 79 -2.54 4.42 3.43
N ILE A 80 -3.55 5.26 3.31
CA ILE A 80 -3.63 6.53 4.04
C ILE A 80 -3.59 6.27 5.55
N VAL A 81 -4.43 5.36 6.04
CA VAL A 81 -4.47 4.99 7.46
C VAL A 81 -3.16 4.35 7.90
N GLN A 82 -2.62 3.43 7.10
CA GLN A 82 -1.34 2.77 7.39
C GLN A 82 -0.21 3.77 7.54
N GLU A 83 -0.09 4.74 6.65
CA GLU A 83 0.94 5.77 6.72
C GLU A 83 0.74 6.69 7.93
N GLY A 84 -0.51 7.09 8.21
CA GLY A 84 -0.84 7.90 9.38
C GLY A 84 -0.45 7.19 10.68
N LEU A 85 -0.76 5.91 10.82
CA LEU A 85 -0.40 5.11 11.99
C LEU A 85 1.11 4.85 12.08
N THR A 86 1.77 4.64 10.94
CA THR A 86 3.23 4.47 10.89
C THR A 86 3.93 5.74 11.35
N ASN A 87 3.44 6.91 10.92
CA ASN A 87 3.96 8.20 11.34
C ASN A 87 3.72 8.45 12.83
N ALA A 88 2.53 8.14 13.32
CA ALA A 88 2.22 8.23 14.73
C ALA A 88 3.16 7.35 15.57
N LEU A 89 3.36 6.09 15.18
CA LEU A 89 4.23 5.16 15.89
C LEU A 89 5.70 5.61 15.91
N LYS A 90 6.20 6.15 14.80
CA LYS A 90 7.62 6.51 14.66
C LYS A 90 7.96 7.89 15.18
N HIS A 91 7.03 8.83 15.10
CA HIS A 91 7.33 10.25 15.19
C HIS A 91 6.50 11.01 16.22
N SER A 92 5.33 10.52 16.65
CA SER A 92 4.47 11.33 17.50
C SER A 92 5.00 11.51 18.93
N GLY A 93 5.75 10.55 19.44
CA GLY A 93 6.09 10.49 20.87
C GLY A 93 4.86 10.32 21.76
N GLY A 94 3.68 10.18 21.17
CA GLY A 94 2.42 9.91 21.85
C GLY A 94 2.27 8.44 22.22
N ARG A 95 1.17 8.15 22.93
CA ARG A 95 0.83 6.79 23.36
C ARG A 95 -0.42 6.26 22.69
N ARG A 96 -1.17 7.12 22.03
CA ARG A 96 -2.46 6.80 21.41
C ARG A 96 -2.59 7.40 20.04
N ALA A 97 -3.30 6.68 19.17
CA ALA A 97 -3.81 7.21 17.92
C ALA A 97 -5.29 6.83 17.77
N ASP A 98 -6.09 7.77 17.33
CA ASP A 98 -7.48 7.58 16.97
C ASP A 98 -7.60 7.58 15.44
N VAL A 99 -8.24 6.55 14.89
CA VAL A 99 -8.53 6.41 13.47
C VAL A 99 -10.04 6.51 13.28
N THR A 100 -10.49 7.41 12.43
CA THR A 100 -11.90 7.53 12.07
C THR A 100 -12.07 7.28 10.57
N VAL A 101 -12.99 6.37 10.24
CA VAL A 101 -13.45 6.10 8.88
C VAL A 101 -14.92 6.46 8.81
N ALA A 102 -15.27 7.50 8.08
CA ALA A 102 -16.64 7.98 7.97
C ALA A 102 -17.15 7.82 6.53
N TYR A 103 -18.22 7.03 6.39
CA TYR A 103 -18.92 6.84 5.12
C TYR A 103 -20.04 7.86 5.00
N ALA A 104 -19.84 8.89 4.18
CA ALA A 104 -20.85 9.85 3.80
C ALA A 104 -21.47 9.46 2.44
N PRO A 105 -22.63 10.01 2.04
CA PRO A 105 -23.27 9.63 0.78
C PRO A 105 -22.44 9.87 -0.46
N ASP A 106 -21.59 10.89 -0.43
CA ASP A 106 -20.80 11.39 -1.57
C ASP A 106 -19.30 11.21 -1.41
N GLN A 107 -18.83 10.84 -0.22
CA GLN A 107 -17.41 10.76 0.08
C GLN A 107 -17.08 9.83 1.24
N LEU A 108 -15.90 9.24 1.17
CA LEU A 108 -15.25 8.58 2.28
C LEU A 108 -14.31 9.56 2.96
N ARG A 109 -14.46 9.76 4.26
CA ARG A 109 -13.55 10.57 5.07
C ARG A 109 -12.71 9.71 5.96
N LEU A 110 -11.42 10.00 6.01
CA LEU A 110 -10.45 9.33 6.84
C LEU A 110 -9.77 10.36 7.73
N GLU A 111 -9.60 10.04 9.00
CA GLU A 111 -8.80 10.83 9.93
C GLU A 111 -7.94 9.90 10.76
N VAL A 112 -6.65 10.22 10.88
CA VAL A 112 -5.72 9.61 11.83
C VAL A 112 -5.18 10.73 12.70
N ARG A 113 -5.37 10.62 14.01
CA ARG A 113 -4.91 11.62 14.98
C ARG A 113 -4.14 10.94 16.09
N ASP A 114 -2.96 11.44 16.42
CA ASP A 114 -2.22 11.01 17.61
C ASP A 114 -2.31 12.02 18.76
N ASP A 115 -1.91 11.60 19.94
CA ASP A 115 -1.87 12.38 21.16
C ASP A 115 -0.45 12.87 21.53
N GLY A 116 0.45 12.93 20.56
CA GLY A 116 1.82 13.36 20.76
C GLY A 116 1.91 14.84 21.17
N PRO A 117 3.06 15.30 21.65
CA PRO A 117 3.24 16.67 22.09
C PRO A 117 3.17 17.72 20.96
N GLY A 118 2.98 17.30 19.72
CA GLY A 118 2.86 18.20 18.57
C GLY A 118 4.14 18.96 18.19
N GLY A 119 5.23 18.59 18.79
CA GLY A 119 6.54 19.24 18.60
C GLY A 119 7.32 18.75 17.39
N PHE A 120 6.66 18.28 16.34
CA PHE A 120 7.39 17.94 15.12
C PHE A 120 7.79 19.21 14.40
N ALA A 121 9.05 19.56 14.58
CA ALA A 121 9.74 20.37 13.61
C ALA A 121 9.45 19.80 12.21
N GLN A 122 9.24 20.69 11.26
CA GLN A 122 9.24 20.42 9.82
C GLN A 122 10.58 19.75 9.42
N THR A 123 10.82 18.54 9.89
CA THR A 123 12.01 17.80 9.54
C THR A 123 11.60 16.73 8.56
N ASP A 124 12.15 16.84 7.42
CA ASP A 124 12.35 16.02 6.22
C ASP A 124 11.88 14.54 6.20
N GLY A 125 11.31 14.01 7.28
CA GLY A 125 10.85 12.62 7.39
C GLY A 125 9.40 12.34 6.96
N TYR A 126 8.54 13.35 6.92
CA TYR A 126 7.15 13.21 6.45
C TYR A 126 7.02 13.29 4.93
N GLY A 127 8.13 13.60 4.22
CA GLY A 127 8.05 14.07 2.85
C GLY A 127 7.57 13.03 1.84
N HIS A 128 8.12 11.84 1.85
CA HIS A 128 7.93 10.92 0.71
C HIS A 128 6.67 10.08 0.80
N GLY A 129 6.32 9.56 1.97
CA GLY A 129 5.11 8.74 2.14
C GLY A 129 3.83 9.55 1.94
N LEU A 130 3.71 10.70 2.61
CA LEU A 130 2.53 11.56 2.53
C LEU A 130 2.38 12.25 1.17
N ILE A 131 3.48 12.60 0.50
CA ILE A 131 3.44 13.19 -0.86
C ILE A 131 2.84 12.19 -1.84
N GLY A 132 3.35 10.96 -1.89
CA GLY A 132 2.85 9.94 -2.81
C GLY A 132 1.38 9.55 -2.54
N ILE A 133 0.95 9.60 -1.28
CA ILE A 133 -0.45 9.39 -0.91
C ILE A 133 -1.30 10.57 -1.35
N GLY A 134 -0.84 11.81 -1.09
CA GLY A 134 -1.54 13.02 -1.48
C GLY A 134 -1.77 13.12 -2.99
N GLU A 135 -0.80 12.73 -3.79
CA GLU A 135 -0.95 12.64 -5.26
C GLU A 135 -2.02 11.64 -5.67
N ARG A 136 -2.09 10.49 -5.02
CA ARG A 136 -3.14 9.49 -5.27
C ARG A 136 -4.52 10.00 -4.88
N VAL A 137 -4.65 10.62 -3.71
CA VAL A 137 -5.92 11.22 -3.26
C VAL A 137 -6.42 12.25 -4.29
N LYS A 138 -5.54 13.12 -4.77
CA LYS A 138 -5.85 14.09 -5.82
C LYS A 138 -6.25 13.43 -7.14
N ALA A 139 -5.63 12.32 -7.50
CA ALA A 139 -5.99 11.57 -8.72
C ALA A 139 -7.43 11.00 -8.67
N TYR A 140 -7.96 10.78 -7.46
CA TYR A 140 -9.37 10.43 -7.25
C TYR A 140 -10.30 11.66 -7.10
N GLY A 141 -9.79 12.88 -7.31
CA GLY A 141 -10.56 14.10 -7.07
C GLY A 141 -10.77 14.42 -5.58
N GLY A 142 -10.02 13.78 -4.70
CA GLY A 142 -10.10 13.99 -3.26
C GLY A 142 -9.11 15.03 -2.75
N ASP A 143 -9.20 15.30 -1.46
CA ASP A 143 -8.31 16.20 -0.74
C ASP A 143 -7.64 15.51 0.44
N MET A 144 -6.40 15.93 0.73
CA MET A 144 -5.65 15.46 1.89
C MET A 144 -4.96 16.64 2.59
N SER A 145 -5.00 16.62 3.89
CA SER A 145 -4.29 17.58 4.73
C SER A 145 -3.60 16.89 5.90
N ALA A 146 -2.43 17.40 6.28
CA ALA A 146 -1.67 16.93 7.41
C ALA A 146 -1.15 18.13 8.19
N PHE A 147 -1.44 18.19 9.50
CA PHE A 147 -1.10 19.33 10.33
C PHE A 147 -0.98 18.95 11.81
N VAL A 148 -0.37 19.80 12.59
CA VAL A 148 -0.34 19.71 14.05
C VAL A 148 -1.55 20.44 14.61
N ALA A 149 -2.33 19.77 15.45
CA ALA A 149 -3.50 20.39 16.08
C ALA A 149 -3.06 21.42 17.14
N ALA A 150 -3.87 22.46 17.33
CA ALA A 150 -3.60 23.48 18.33
C ALA A 150 -3.51 22.92 19.77
N THR A 151 -4.16 21.80 20.02
CA THR A 151 -4.14 21.08 21.32
C THR A 151 -2.99 20.07 21.43
N GLY A 152 -2.08 20.03 20.47
CA GLY A 152 -1.07 19.00 20.30
C GLY A 152 -1.59 17.81 19.49
N GLY A 153 -0.66 16.95 19.06
CA GLY A 153 -0.92 15.81 18.21
C GLY A 153 -0.92 16.13 16.72
N PHE A 154 -0.54 15.15 15.95
CA PHE A 154 -0.57 15.24 14.49
C PHE A 154 -1.91 14.73 13.98
N VAL A 155 -2.44 15.38 12.97
CA VAL A 155 -3.70 15.02 12.32
C VAL A 155 -3.47 14.87 10.83
N LEU A 156 -3.79 13.70 10.32
CA LEU A 156 -3.88 13.40 8.90
C LEU A 156 -5.36 13.25 8.54
N ARG A 157 -5.84 14.04 7.60
CA ARG A 157 -7.20 13.96 7.06
C ARG A 157 -7.17 13.72 5.57
N ALA A 158 -8.06 12.87 5.10
CA ALA A 158 -8.31 12.69 3.68
C ALA A 158 -9.81 12.58 3.40
N SER A 159 -10.22 13.11 2.27
CA SER A 159 -11.55 12.89 1.71
C SER A 159 -11.42 12.32 0.31
N LEU A 160 -12.14 11.26 0.04
CA LEU A 160 -12.16 10.54 -1.23
C LEU A 160 -13.59 10.55 -1.75
N PRO A 161 -13.87 11.17 -2.90
CA PRO A 161 -15.20 11.13 -3.50
C PRO A 161 -15.62 9.69 -3.75
N LEU A 162 -16.85 9.38 -3.40
CA LEU A 162 -17.51 8.14 -3.78
C LEU A 162 -18.27 8.45 -5.07
N GLU A 163 -17.60 8.27 -6.23
CA GLU A 163 -18.28 8.44 -7.49
C GLU A 163 -19.41 7.41 -7.63
N GLY A 164 -20.65 7.90 -7.65
CA GLY A 164 -21.79 7.26 -8.26
C GLY A 164 -22.14 5.87 -7.74
N ALA A 165 -22.69 5.81 -6.52
CA ALA A 165 -23.64 4.74 -6.19
C ALA A 165 -24.99 4.95 -6.91
N ASP A 166 -24.96 5.65 -8.06
CA ASP A 166 -26.11 5.85 -8.93
C ASP A 166 -25.76 5.37 -10.34
N ALA A 167 -25.92 4.07 -10.54
CA ALA A 167 -26.22 3.49 -11.86
C ALA A 167 -26.97 2.17 -11.66
#